data_d015bbaf7f810921cd6f5d8763781645
#
_entry.id   d015bbaf7f810921cd6f5d8763781645
#
_cell.length_a   1.000
_cell.length_b   1.000
_cell.length_c   1.000
_cell.angle_alpha   90.00
_cell.angle_beta   90.00
_cell.angle_gamma   90.00
#
_symmetry.space_group_name_H-M   'P 1'
#
loop_
_entity.id
_entity.type
_entity.pdbx_description
1 polymer ?
#
loop_
_entity_poly.entity_id
_entity_poly.type
_entity_poly.pdbx_seq_one_letter_code
_entity_poly.pdbx_strand_id
1 'polypeptide(L)'
;VKVTRRPNLRTNQIDLLFEITENNKFSVNSIKVRGNEKTKTVVLLRELALAPGETFDLTRMEIDEGRLINTKLFEKVSVTDEPVEAMGSELRSSRRNMVVDVEEGKTGHLGFGIGFSTLEKAMMFAEIRQGNFDIMRWRAPNFLQGDGQKFRLRLKLGSRSNEARLALEEPWFLNRRLAAGFELFREKSDFQSSYYDELRAGFEIYFRKRLFELVEGRLFYSYEDVLIDDVSLIAPRFIR
;
A
#
# COMPACT_ATOMS: atom_id res chain seq x y z
N VAL A 1 33.58 -4.34 13.97
CA VAL A 1 33.81 -5.71 14.47
C VAL A 1 34.96 -6.31 13.69
N LYS A 2 36.00 -6.75 14.36
CA LYS A 2 37.16 -7.45 13.76
C LYS A 2 37.01 -8.94 14.10
N VAL A 3 37.01 -9.79 13.07
CA VAL A 3 36.90 -11.24 13.26
C VAL A 3 38.26 -11.88 13.04
N THR A 4 38.80 -12.53 14.09
CA THR A 4 40.05 -13.28 14.01
C THR A 4 39.73 -14.78 14.08
N ARG A 5 40.21 -15.54 13.11
CA ARG A 5 40.05 -17.01 13.05
C ARG A 5 41.30 -17.66 13.63
N ARG A 6 41.14 -18.54 14.63
CA ARG A 6 42.23 -19.32 15.23
C ARG A 6 41.95 -20.82 15.02
N PRO A 7 42.67 -21.49 14.13
CA PRO A 7 42.50 -22.94 13.95
C PRO A 7 43.04 -23.69 15.17
N ASN A 8 42.23 -24.59 15.73
CA ASN A 8 42.59 -25.49 16.79
C ASN A 8 42.85 -26.89 16.20
N LEU A 9 44.09 -27.18 15.93
CA LEU A 9 44.49 -28.43 15.26
C LEU A 9 44.27 -29.69 16.12
N ARG A 10 44.08 -29.55 17.44
CA ARG A 10 43.85 -30.68 18.35
C ARG A 10 42.38 -31.16 18.32
N THR A 11 41.44 -30.22 18.16
CA THR A 11 40.00 -30.50 18.18
C THR A 11 39.37 -30.47 16.79
N ASN A 12 40.14 -30.17 15.75
CA ASN A 12 39.67 -29.98 14.38
C ASN A 12 38.56 -28.92 14.27
N GLN A 13 38.65 -27.88 15.10
CA GLN A 13 37.68 -26.77 15.20
C GLN A 13 38.35 -25.45 14.86
N ILE A 14 37.56 -24.45 14.50
CA ILE A 14 38.02 -23.08 14.29
C ILE A 14 37.38 -22.21 15.35
N ASP A 15 38.18 -21.61 16.22
CA ASP A 15 37.74 -20.61 17.19
C ASP A 15 37.60 -19.28 16.49
N LEU A 16 36.43 -18.65 16.62
CA LEU A 16 36.14 -17.31 16.10
C LEU A 16 36.19 -16.31 17.25
N LEU A 17 37.15 -15.38 17.18
CA LEU A 17 37.24 -14.27 18.14
C LEU A 17 36.65 -13.02 17.47
N PHE A 18 35.54 -12.52 18.04
CA PHE A 18 34.90 -11.26 17.63
C PHE A 18 35.37 -10.14 18.57
N GLU A 19 36.17 -9.25 18.03
CA GLU A 19 36.62 -8.03 18.75
C GLU A 19 35.67 -6.90 18.40
N ILE A 20 34.82 -6.49 19.37
CA ILE A 20 33.80 -5.47 19.20
C ILE A 20 34.30 -4.18 19.85
N THR A 21 34.45 -3.14 19.03
CA THR A 21 34.71 -1.78 19.53
C THR A 21 33.38 -1.02 19.48
N GLU A 22 32.88 -0.63 20.64
CA GLU A 22 31.67 0.19 20.74
C GLU A 22 32.04 1.65 20.42
N ASN A 23 31.25 2.24 19.50
CA ASN A 23 31.28 3.65 19.19
C ASN A 23 30.27 4.43 20.05
N ASN A 24 30.33 5.77 20.01
CA ASN A 24 29.40 6.63 20.71
C ASN A 24 27.95 6.42 20.17
N LYS A 25 26.97 6.51 21.07
CA LYS A 25 25.56 6.53 20.68
C LYS A 25 25.23 7.86 20.01
N PHE A 26 24.53 7.78 18.88
CA PHE A 26 24.02 8.96 18.18
C PHE A 26 22.52 9.08 18.38
N SER A 27 22.00 10.30 18.35
CA SER A 27 20.57 10.57 18.25
C SER A 27 20.20 11.16 16.90
N VAL A 28 18.98 10.90 16.45
CA VAL A 28 18.44 11.48 15.22
C VAL A 28 18.19 12.97 15.43
N ASN A 29 18.88 13.81 14.67
CA ASN A 29 18.70 15.27 14.73
C ASN A 29 17.49 15.70 13.89
N SER A 30 17.44 15.26 12.65
CA SER A 30 16.35 15.55 11.71
C SER A 30 16.23 14.42 10.68
N ILE A 31 15.07 14.36 10.01
CA ILE A 31 14.84 13.45 8.89
C ILE A 31 14.74 14.30 7.63
N LYS A 32 15.60 14.02 6.67
CA LYS A 32 15.60 14.65 5.34
C LYS A 32 15.06 13.65 4.33
N VAL A 33 14.12 14.06 3.51
CA VAL A 33 13.57 13.23 2.42
C VAL A 33 13.97 13.86 1.09
N ARG A 34 14.43 13.02 0.15
CA ARG A 34 14.87 13.45 -1.18
C ARG A 34 14.27 12.53 -2.25
N GLY A 35 14.03 13.07 -3.44
CA GLY A 35 13.55 12.30 -4.60
C GLY A 35 12.03 12.10 -4.70
N ASN A 36 11.27 12.61 -3.73
CA ASN A 36 9.81 12.53 -3.74
C ASN A 36 9.19 13.75 -4.47
N GLU A 37 9.13 13.70 -5.79
CA GLU A 37 8.59 14.78 -6.62
C GLU A 37 7.05 14.81 -6.66
N LYS A 38 6.42 13.64 -6.73
CA LYS A 38 4.95 13.47 -6.79
C LYS A 38 4.37 13.19 -5.42
N THR A 39 5.02 12.28 -4.68
CA THR A 39 4.56 11.79 -3.38
C THR A 39 4.80 12.84 -2.30
N LYS A 40 3.78 13.16 -1.53
CA LYS A 40 3.91 14.09 -0.38
C LYS A 40 4.88 13.52 0.65
N THR A 41 5.73 14.37 1.21
CA THR A 41 6.71 13.98 2.24
C THR A 41 6.06 13.30 3.45
N VAL A 42 4.84 13.71 3.82
CA VAL A 42 4.09 13.09 4.92
C VAL A 42 3.82 11.59 4.69
N VAL A 43 3.69 11.15 3.43
CA VAL A 43 3.47 9.74 3.07
C VAL A 43 4.69 8.89 3.43
N LEU A 44 5.89 9.43 3.25
CA LEU A 44 7.13 8.76 3.65
C LEU A 44 7.31 8.82 5.18
N LEU A 45 7.15 9.99 5.77
CA LEU A 45 7.39 10.19 7.21
C LEU A 45 6.50 9.32 8.08
N ARG A 46 5.25 9.09 7.69
CA ARG A 46 4.31 8.25 8.46
C ARG A 46 4.66 6.76 8.48
N GLU A 47 5.46 6.30 7.52
CA GLU A 47 5.93 4.91 7.48
C GLU A 47 7.15 4.67 8.38
N LEU A 48 7.90 5.72 8.72
CA LEU A 48 9.10 5.60 9.53
C LEU A 48 8.77 5.27 11.00
N ALA A 49 9.62 4.47 11.61
CA ALA A 49 9.56 4.14 13.03
C ALA A 49 10.49 5.02 13.87
N LEU A 50 11.57 5.52 13.23
CA LEU A 50 12.50 6.45 13.87
C LEU A 50 11.96 7.88 13.83
N ALA A 51 12.06 8.58 14.95
CA ALA A 51 11.67 9.97 15.08
C ALA A 51 12.86 10.86 15.52
N PRO A 52 12.85 12.16 15.20
CA PRO A 52 13.84 13.10 15.71
C PRO A 52 13.92 13.05 17.25
N GLY A 53 15.13 13.04 17.80
CA GLY A 53 15.42 12.94 19.23
C GLY A 53 15.63 11.50 19.74
N GLU A 54 15.21 10.47 19.01
CA GLU A 54 15.45 9.07 19.39
C GLU A 54 16.90 8.65 19.14
N THR A 55 17.32 7.57 19.83
CA THR A 55 18.64 6.97 19.59
C THR A 55 18.66 6.32 18.20
N PHE A 56 19.72 6.58 17.47
CA PHE A 56 19.95 6.01 16.15
C PHE A 56 20.11 4.49 16.23
N ASP A 57 19.29 3.77 15.50
CA ASP A 57 19.24 2.30 15.50
C ASP A 57 19.24 1.80 14.04
N LEU A 58 20.31 1.12 13.65
CA LEU A 58 20.48 0.59 12.29
C LEU A 58 19.41 -0.44 11.94
N THR A 59 19.01 -1.27 12.90
CA THR A 59 17.93 -2.27 12.65
C THR A 59 16.60 -1.59 12.37
N ARG A 60 16.29 -0.51 13.07
CA ARG A 60 15.08 0.28 12.82
C ARG A 60 15.15 1.00 11.46
N MET A 61 16.32 1.43 11.02
CA MET A 61 16.51 2.01 9.67
C MET A 61 16.24 0.99 8.58
N GLU A 62 16.75 -0.24 8.73
CA GLU A 62 16.47 -1.34 7.78
C GLU A 62 14.96 -1.67 7.74
N ILE A 63 14.29 -1.66 8.91
CA ILE A 63 12.84 -1.83 8.99
C ILE A 63 12.12 -0.69 8.27
N ASP A 64 12.56 0.56 8.44
CA ASP A 64 11.96 1.73 7.80
C ASP A 64 12.14 1.69 6.28
N GLU A 65 13.32 1.31 5.80
CA GLU A 65 13.58 1.07 4.38
C GLU A 65 12.64 -0.02 3.83
N GLY A 66 12.55 -1.16 4.52
CA GLY A 66 11.64 -2.24 4.15
C GLY A 66 10.16 -1.82 4.12
N ARG A 67 9.73 -0.97 5.06
CA ARG A 67 8.35 -0.43 5.06
C ARG A 67 8.09 0.46 3.85
N LEU A 68 9.01 1.36 3.52
CA LEU A 68 8.89 2.22 2.35
C LEU A 68 8.85 1.42 1.06
N ILE A 69 9.70 0.40 0.89
CA ILE A 69 9.68 -0.53 -0.25
C ILE A 69 8.32 -1.24 -0.33
N ASN A 70 7.79 -1.69 0.79
CA ASN A 70 6.50 -2.40 0.85
C ASN A 70 5.29 -1.54 0.49
N THR A 71 5.41 -0.21 0.52
CA THR A 71 4.35 0.68 0.00
C THR A 71 4.13 0.52 -1.49
N LYS A 72 5.16 0.04 -2.23
CA LYS A 72 5.20 -0.06 -3.71
C LYS A 72 5.03 1.28 -4.43
N LEU A 73 5.33 2.36 -3.73
CA LEU A 73 5.33 3.71 -4.31
C LEU A 73 6.68 4.06 -4.93
N PHE A 74 7.73 3.40 -4.47
CA PHE A 74 9.13 3.67 -4.83
C PHE A 74 9.77 2.47 -5.50
N GLU A 75 10.59 2.73 -6.52
CA GLU A 75 11.40 1.72 -7.20
C GLU A 75 12.68 1.44 -6.42
N LYS A 76 13.27 2.51 -5.84
CA LYS A 76 14.42 2.40 -4.96
C LYS A 76 14.18 3.23 -3.71
N VAL A 77 14.68 2.72 -2.59
CA VAL A 77 14.71 3.39 -1.30
C VAL A 77 16.07 3.16 -0.71
N SER A 78 16.68 4.20 -0.14
CA SER A 78 17.89 4.10 0.64
C SER A 78 17.77 4.95 1.89
N VAL A 79 18.01 4.36 3.04
CA VAL A 79 17.99 5.07 4.32
C VAL A 79 19.41 5.12 4.87
N THR A 80 19.97 6.33 4.97
CA THR A 80 21.36 6.57 5.37
C THR A 80 21.42 7.60 6.48
N ASP A 81 22.60 7.78 7.06
CA ASP A 81 22.86 8.82 8.02
C ASP A 81 23.91 9.84 7.52
N GLU A 82 23.67 11.11 7.79
CA GLU A 82 24.60 12.18 7.48
C GLU A 82 25.04 12.93 8.75
N PRO A 83 26.32 13.35 8.87
CA PRO A 83 26.75 14.20 9.98
C PRO A 83 26.04 15.56 9.92
N VAL A 84 25.84 16.17 11.09
CA VAL A 84 25.27 17.53 11.19
C VAL A 84 26.32 18.57 10.93
N GLU A 85 26.22 19.36 9.86
CA GLU A 85 27.26 20.31 9.42
C GLU A 85 27.36 21.59 10.27
N ALA A 86 26.28 22.05 10.87
CA ALA A 86 26.12 23.40 11.43
C ALA A 86 26.27 23.51 12.94
N MET A 87 26.70 22.48 13.66
CA MET A 87 26.81 22.49 15.13
C MET A 87 28.28 22.44 15.62
N GLY A 88 28.54 22.98 16.82
CA GLY A 88 29.85 22.89 17.47
C GLY A 88 30.35 21.44 17.65
N SER A 89 31.67 21.27 17.85
CA SER A 89 32.35 19.97 17.79
C SER A 89 31.73 18.86 18.67
N GLU A 90 31.26 19.21 19.88
CA GLU A 90 30.67 18.24 20.82
C GLU A 90 29.28 17.74 20.40
N LEU A 91 28.46 18.62 19.83
CA LEU A 91 27.12 18.27 19.33
C LEU A 91 27.17 17.48 18.02
N ARG A 92 28.21 17.69 17.19
CA ARG A 92 28.48 16.87 15.98
C ARG A 92 28.78 15.41 16.31
N SER A 93 29.42 15.18 17.47
CA SER A 93 29.80 13.82 17.87
C SER A 93 28.64 12.96 18.38
N SER A 94 27.49 13.58 18.69
CA SER A 94 26.34 12.88 19.30
C SER A 94 25.06 12.91 18.50
N ARG A 95 24.98 13.65 17.39
CA ARG A 95 23.78 13.78 16.56
C ARG A 95 24.05 13.54 15.09
N ARG A 96 23.09 12.86 14.41
CA ARG A 96 23.12 12.64 12.97
C ARG A 96 21.76 12.91 12.33
N ASN A 97 21.76 13.31 11.08
CA ASN A 97 20.55 13.41 10.29
C ASN A 97 20.27 12.05 9.63
N MET A 98 19.03 11.61 9.66
CA MET A 98 18.57 10.49 8.87
C MET A 98 18.18 11.01 7.49
N VAL A 99 18.70 10.41 6.44
CA VAL A 99 18.39 10.77 5.05
C VAL A 99 17.67 9.62 4.39
N VAL A 100 16.52 9.92 3.84
CA VAL A 100 15.68 8.97 3.10
C VAL A 100 15.70 9.42 1.63
N ASP A 101 16.48 8.73 0.83
CA ASP A 101 16.57 8.95 -0.61
C ASP A 101 15.65 7.96 -1.31
N VAL A 102 14.74 8.45 -2.14
CA VAL A 102 13.78 7.61 -2.87
C VAL A 102 13.79 7.91 -4.36
N GLU A 103 13.52 6.88 -5.15
CA GLU A 103 13.23 6.98 -6.57
C GLU A 103 11.78 6.54 -6.79
N GLU A 104 10.93 7.44 -7.28
CA GLU A 104 9.50 7.15 -7.41
C GLU A 104 9.21 6.13 -8.51
N GLY A 105 8.41 5.13 -8.16
CA GLY A 105 7.98 4.07 -9.06
C GLY A 105 6.74 4.43 -9.88
N LYS A 106 6.39 3.56 -10.82
CA LYS A 106 5.13 3.62 -11.55
C LYS A 106 4.00 3.06 -10.70
N THR A 107 3.09 3.90 -10.25
CA THR A 107 1.99 3.53 -9.37
C THR A 107 0.64 3.39 -10.07
N GLY A 108 0.56 3.85 -11.31
CA GLY A 108 -0.63 3.75 -12.16
C GLY A 108 -0.58 2.53 -13.07
N HIS A 109 -1.70 1.81 -13.18
CA HIS A 109 -1.87 0.67 -14.08
C HIS A 109 -3.18 0.80 -14.84
N LEU A 110 -3.11 0.60 -16.15
CA LEU A 110 -4.26 0.47 -17.03
C LEU A 110 -4.23 -0.95 -17.61
N GLY A 111 -5.31 -1.68 -17.38
CA GLY A 111 -5.50 -3.02 -17.92
C GLY A 111 -6.77 -3.09 -18.76
N PHE A 112 -6.74 -3.84 -19.83
CA PHE A 112 -7.91 -4.21 -20.61
C PHE A 112 -7.76 -5.62 -21.15
N GLY A 113 -8.88 -6.28 -21.38
CA GLY A 113 -8.88 -7.64 -21.90
C GLY A 113 -10.23 -8.05 -22.46
N ILE A 114 -10.22 -9.13 -23.21
CA ILE A 114 -11.40 -9.79 -23.74
C ILE A 114 -11.41 -11.24 -23.26
N GLY A 115 -12.58 -11.78 -23.04
CA GLY A 115 -12.76 -13.16 -22.62
C GLY A 115 -14.01 -13.78 -23.22
N PHE A 116 -14.05 -15.12 -23.20
CA PHE A 116 -15.19 -15.90 -23.61
C PHE A 116 -15.45 -17.01 -22.59
N SER A 117 -16.69 -17.17 -22.21
CA SER A 117 -17.11 -18.27 -21.35
C SER A 117 -18.44 -18.87 -21.83
N THR A 118 -18.72 -20.08 -21.42
CA THR A 118 -20.00 -20.75 -21.74
C THR A 118 -21.20 -20.07 -21.10
N LEU A 119 -21.01 -19.45 -19.93
CA LEU A 119 -22.07 -18.76 -19.17
C LEU A 119 -22.25 -17.32 -19.63
N GLU A 120 -21.18 -16.54 -19.62
CA GLU A 120 -21.24 -15.10 -19.92
C GLU A 120 -21.05 -14.75 -21.39
N LYS A 121 -20.71 -15.75 -22.22
CA LYS A 121 -20.39 -15.59 -23.66
C LYS A 121 -19.18 -14.67 -23.86
N ALA A 122 -19.28 -13.69 -24.73
CA ALA A 122 -18.22 -12.70 -24.96
C ALA A 122 -18.25 -11.62 -23.88
N MET A 123 -17.08 -11.23 -23.37
CA MET A 123 -16.92 -10.14 -22.41
C MET A 123 -15.66 -9.36 -22.68
N MET A 124 -15.66 -8.08 -22.34
CA MET A 124 -14.49 -7.22 -22.28
C MET A 124 -14.41 -6.55 -20.92
N PHE A 125 -13.20 -6.26 -20.46
CA PHE A 125 -13.00 -5.50 -19.24
C PHE A 125 -11.93 -4.43 -19.43
N ALA A 126 -12.08 -3.34 -18.68
CA ALA A 126 -11.09 -2.29 -18.51
C ALA A 126 -10.91 -2.04 -17.01
N GLU A 127 -9.69 -1.86 -16.58
CA GLU A 127 -9.36 -1.60 -15.19
C GLU A 127 -8.29 -0.50 -15.08
N ILE A 128 -8.56 0.50 -14.24
CA ILE A 128 -7.61 1.54 -13.86
C ILE A 128 -7.29 1.34 -12.38
N ARG A 129 -6.00 1.25 -12.04
CA ARG A 129 -5.51 1.24 -10.67
C ARG A 129 -4.49 2.35 -10.50
N GLN A 130 -4.58 3.06 -9.37
CA GLN A 130 -3.57 4.05 -8.97
C GLN A 130 -3.24 3.83 -7.48
N GLY A 131 -1.99 3.46 -7.19
CA GLY A 131 -1.52 3.16 -5.83
C GLY A 131 -1.06 4.39 -5.05
N ASN A 132 -0.82 5.50 -5.72
CA ASN A 132 -0.44 6.78 -5.11
C ASN A 132 -1.48 7.86 -5.44
N PHE A 133 -2.76 7.53 -5.23
CA PHE A 133 -3.85 8.44 -5.55
C PHE A 133 -3.94 9.58 -4.53
N ASP A 134 -4.42 10.74 -4.96
CA ASP A 134 -4.70 11.91 -4.12
C ASP A 134 -5.98 12.58 -4.63
N ILE A 135 -7.09 12.29 -4.00
CA ILE A 135 -8.40 12.82 -4.37
C ILE A 135 -8.47 14.35 -4.30
N MET A 136 -7.61 14.98 -3.48
CA MET A 136 -7.62 16.43 -3.29
C MET A 136 -6.79 17.17 -4.35
N ARG A 137 -5.92 16.48 -5.10
CA ARG A 137 -5.03 17.08 -6.12
C ARG A 137 -5.60 17.08 -7.54
N TRP A 138 -6.86 17.34 -7.72
CA TRP A 138 -7.49 17.35 -9.04
C TRP A 138 -7.13 18.57 -9.92
N ARG A 139 -6.49 19.61 -9.36
CA ARG A 139 -6.03 20.82 -10.08
C ARG A 139 -4.51 21.01 -10.08
N ALA A 140 -3.75 20.13 -9.45
CA ALA A 140 -2.30 20.28 -9.33
C ALA A 140 -1.55 19.69 -10.54
N PRO A 141 -0.28 20.05 -10.78
CA PRO A 141 0.53 19.49 -11.86
C PRO A 141 0.60 17.96 -11.85
N ASN A 142 0.65 17.37 -10.65
CA ASN A 142 0.61 15.91 -10.45
C ASN A 142 -0.84 15.45 -10.26
N PHE A 143 -1.65 15.57 -11.31
CA PHE A 143 -3.06 15.28 -11.31
C PHE A 143 -3.40 13.97 -10.59
N LEU A 144 -4.21 14.08 -9.51
CA LEU A 144 -4.70 12.98 -8.69
C LEU A 144 -3.60 12.05 -8.12
N GLN A 145 -2.38 12.54 -7.88
CA GLN A 145 -1.28 11.73 -7.34
C GLN A 145 -0.60 12.40 -6.15
N GLY A 146 -0.14 11.58 -5.17
CA GLY A 146 0.79 12.00 -4.14
C GLY A 146 0.43 11.69 -2.70
N ASP A 147 -0.76 11.23 -2.37
CA ASP A 147 -1.21 11.00 -0.98
C ASP A 147 -1.14 9.53 -0.53
N GLY A 148 -0.74 8.64 -1.43
CA GLY A 148 -0.62 7.22 -1.13
C GLY A 148 -1.97 6.49 -1.00
N GLN A 149 -3.08 7.13 -1.39
CA GLN A 149 -4.38 6.49 -1.48
C GLN A 149 -4.38 5.45 -2.59
N LYS A 150 -5.23 4.43 -2.48
CA LYS A 150 -5.40 3.41 -3.51
C LYS A 150 -6.74 3.58 -4.19
N PHE A 151 -6.70 3.84 -5.47
CA PHE A 151 -7.87 3.97 -6.33
C PHE A 151 -7.96 2.80 -7.29
N ARG A 152 -9.16 2.28 -7.52
CA ARG A 152 -9.45 1.27 -8.53
C ARG A 152 -10.81 1.53 -9.17
N LEU A 153 -10.83 1.56 -10.49
CA LEU A 153 -12.04 1.55 -11.30
C LEU A 153 -11.99 0.33 -12.20
N ARG A 154 -12.99 -0.52 -12.13
CA ARG A 154 -13.15 -1.69 -12.99
C ARG A 154 -14.48 -1.63 -13.70
N LEU A 155 -14.43 -1.80 -15.00
CA LEU A 155 -15.60 -1.90 -15.88
C LEU A 155 -15.54 -3.24 -16.61
N LYS A 156 -16.63 -3.99 -16.62
CA LYS A 156 -16.80 -5.20 -17.39
C LYS A 156 -18.07 -5.05 -18.22
N LEU A 157 -17.95 -5.29 -19.50
CA LEU A 157 -19.05 -5.29 -20.47
C LEU A 157 -19.09 -6.65 -21.14
N GLY A 158 -20.16 -7.36 -20.97
CA GLY A 158 -20.37 -8.69 -21.55
C GLY A 158 -21.72 -8.80 -22.22
N SER A 159 -21.86 -9.86 -23.02
CA SER A 159 -23.14 -10.15 -23.69
C SER A 159 -24.27 -10.48 -22.70
N ARG A 160 -23.92 -10.97 -21.51
CA ARG A 160 -24.86 -11.45 -20.48
C ARG A 160 -24.59 -10.89 -19.08
N SER A 161 -23.57 -10.04 -18.92
CA SER A 161 -23.29 -9.36 -17.66
C SER A 161 -22.56 -8.05 -17.88
N ASN A 162 -22.93 -7.05 -17.11
CA ASN A 162 -22.23 -5.76 -17.07
C ASN A 162 -21.91 -5.43 -15.61
N GLU A 163 -20.67 -5.02 -15.35
CA GLU A 163 -20.21 -4.68 -14.00
C GLU A 163 -19.44 -3.37 -14.02
N ALA A 164 -19.73 -2.51 -13.06
CA ALA A 164 -18.94 -1.31 -12.76
C ALA A 164 -18.60 -1.32 -11.27
N ARG A 165 -17.31 -1.25 -10.93
CA ARG A 165 -16.83 -1.16 -9.54
C ARG A 165 -15.85 0.01 -9.41
N LEU A 166 -16.05 0.82 -8.39
CA LEU A 166 -15.17 1.91 -8.01
C LEU A 166 -14.79 1.73 -6.55
N ALA A 167 -13.50 1.67 -6.27
CA ALA A 167 -12.98 1.54 -4.91
C ALA A 167 -11.93 2.62 -4.62
N LEU A 168 -11.97 3.15 -3.39
CA LEU A 168 -10.97 4.05 -2.84
C LEU A 168 -10.60 3.59 -1.43
N GLU A 169 -9.31 3.49 -1.15
CA GLU A 169 -8.77 3.18 0.18
C GLU A 169 -7.74 4.23 0.60
N GLU A 170 -7.93 4.81 1.77
CA GLU A 170 -6.93 5.61 2.50
C GLU A 170 -6.22 4.70 3.53
N PRO A 171 -4.95 4.32 3.31
CA PRO A 171 -4.24 3.40 4.21
C PRO A 171 -3.92 3.99 5.59
N TRP A 172 -3.87 5.33 5.70
CA TRP A 172 -3.51 6.06 6.90
C TRP A 172 -4.62 7.03 7.33
N PHE A 173 -5.82 6.48 7.51
CA PHE A 173 -6.98 7.29 7.90
C PHE A 173 -6.73 8.03 9.23
N LEU A 174 -6.93 9.35 9.20
CA LEU A 174 -6.65 10.25 10.32
C LEU A 174 -5.17 10.18 10.81
N ASN A 175 -4.22 9.97 9.91
CA ASN A 175 -2.80 9.81 10.21
C ASN A 175 -2.49 8.67 11.20
N ARG A 176 -3.32 7.63 11.21
CA ARG A 176 -3.15 6.42 12.02
C ARG A 176 -2.98 5.22 11.11
N ARG A 177 -2.35 4.16 11.60
CA ARG A 177 -2.25 2.86 10.91
C ARG A 177 -3.61 2.15 10.91
N LEU A 178 -4.57 2.78 10.29
CA LEU A 178 -5.95 2.32 10.10
C LEU A 178 -6.32 2.63 8.66
N ALA A 179 -6.52 1.61 7.85
CA ALA A 179 -7.04 1.80 6.50
C ALA A 179 -8.55 2.00 6.57
N ALA A 180 -9.05 3.00 5.86
CA ALA A 180 -10.48 3.22 5.64
C ALA A 180 -10.73 3.20 4.12
N GLY A 181 -11.76 2.50 3.70
CA GLY A 181 -12.10 2.42 2.29
C GLY A 181 -13.58 2.33 2.04
N PHE A 182 -13.93 2.62 0.80
CA PHE A 182 -15.27 2.37 0.29
C PHE A 182 -15.20 1.74 -1.10
N GLU A 183 -16.22 0.97 -1.42
CA GLU A 183 -16.44 0.39 -2.74
C GLU A 183 -17.89 0.65 -3.16
N LEU A 184 -18.06 1.14 -4.39
CA LEU A 184 -19.36 1.25 -5.05
C LEU A 184 -19.40 0.21 -6.15
N PHE A 185 -20.51 -0.50 -6.28
CA PHE A 185 -20.67 -1.49 -7.34
C PHE A 185 -22.06 -1.45 -7.95
N ARG A 186 -22.08 -1.79 -9.22
CA ARG A 186 -23.32 -2.06 -9.97
C ARG A 186 -23.05 -3.22 -10.92
N GLU A 187 -23.87 -4.25 -10.84
CA GLU A 187 -23.77 -5.46 -11.65
C GLU A 187 -25.15 -5.81 -12.22
N LYS A 188 -25.22 -6.02 -13.53
CA LYS A 188 -26.38 -6.61 -14.19
C LYS A 188 -25.99 -7.97 -14.74
N SER A 189 -26.81 -8.98 -14.51
CA SER A 189 -26.59 -10.37 -14.93
C SER A 189 -27.88 -10.99 -15.42
N ASP A 190 -27.85 -11.58 -16.62
CA ASP A 190 -28.98 -12.32 -17.25
C ASP A 190 -28.78 -13.84 -17.22
N PHE A 191 -27.68 -14.33 -16.64
CA PHE A 191 -27.34 -15.76 -16.68
C PHE A 191 -27.56 -16.49 -15.34
N GLN A 192 -27.86 -15.80 -14.26
CA GLN A 192 -28.14 -16.42 -12.96
C GLN A 192 -29.50 -17.11 -12.93
N SER A 193 -30.46 -16.60 -13.69
CA SER A 193 -31.76 -17.21 -13.86
C SER A 193 -32.16 -17.27 -15.33
N SER A 194 -32.92 -18.30 -15.71
CA SER A 194 -33.56 -18.38 -17.02
C SER A 194 -34.89 -17.61 -17.09
N TYR A 195 -35.32 -17.03 -15.97
CA TYR A 195 -36.66 -16.43 -15.83
C TYR A 195 -36.63 -14.93 -15.61
N TYR A 196 -35.50 -14.35 -15.24
CA TYR A 196 -35.36 -12.91 -14.94
C TYR A 196 -33.93 -12.45 -15.03
N ASP A 197 -33.72 -11.16 -15.27
CA ASP A 197 -32.48 -10.47 -15.13
C ASP A 197 -32.32 -9.99 -13.69
N GLU A 198 -31.09 -9.99 -13.19
CA GLU A 198 -30.77 -9.49 -11.85
C GLU A 198 -29.88 -8.26 -11.96
N LEU A 199 -30.32 -7.16 -11.35
CA LEU A 199 -29.52 -5.94 -11.19
C LEU A 199 -29.20 -5.76 -9.72
N ARG A 200 -27.92 -5.80 -9.41
CA ARG A 200 -27.39 -5.52 -8.07
C ARG A 200 -26.66 -4.18 -8.07
N ALA A 201 -26.97 -3.33 -7.12
CA ALA A 201 -26.25 -2.09 -6.90
C ALA A 201 -26.07 -1.85 -5.42
N GLY A 202 -24.90 -1.35 -5.02
CA GLY A 202 -24.67 -1.16 -3.61
C GLY A 202 -23.34 -0.49 -3.31
N PHE A 203 -23.07 -0.42 -2.02
CA PHE A 203 -21.81 0.09 -1.52
C PHE A 203 -21.33 -0.70 -0.30
N GLU A 204 -20.02 -0.68 -0.11
CA GLU A 204 -19.36 -1.19 1.09
C GLU A 204 -18.45 -0.11 1.65
N ILE A 205 -18.48 0.09 2.96
CA ILE A 205 -17.53 0.92 3.70
C ILE A 205 -16.81 0.00 4.68
N TYR A 206 -15.49 0.14 4.79
CA TYR A 206 -14.72 -0.70 5.69
C TYR A 206 -13.60 0.04 6.38
N PHE A 207 -13.24 -0.48 7.56
CA PHE A 207 -12.04 -0.15 8.29
C PHE A 207 -11.20 -1.40 8.46
N ARG A 208 -9.88 -1.29 8.25
CA ARG A 208 -8.94 -2.40 8.31
C ARG A 208 -7.71 -1.99 9.10
N LYS A 209 -7.35 -2.81 10.09
CA LYS A 209 -6.22 -2.54 10.97
C LYS A 209 -5.44 -3.81 11.27
N ARG A 210 -4.13 -3.75 11.16
CA ARG A 210 -3.26 -4.82 11.68
C ARG A 210 -3.28 -4.77 13.21
N LEU A 211 -3.76 -5.83 13.85
CA LEU A 211 -3.87 -5.98 15.30
C LEU A 211 -2.59 -6.55 15.89
N PHE A 212 -2.03 -7.56 15.20
CA PHE A 212 -0.77 -8.24 15.54
C PHE A 212 0.02 -8.49 14.24
N GLU A 213 1.24 -9.05 14.35
CA GLU A 213 2.10 -9.28 13.17
C GLU A 213 1.42 -10.10 12.07
N LEU A 214 0.63 -11.11 12.45
CA LEU A 214 -0.03 -12.04 11.53
C LEU A 214 -1.56 -11.90 11.50
N VAL A 215 -2.13 -10.96 12.28
CA VAL A 215 -3.60 -10.82 12.40
C VAL A 215 -4.03 -9.45 11.96
N GLU A 216 -4.95 -9.42 11.00
CA GLU A 216 -5.61 -8.22 10.52
C GLU A 216 -7.10 -8.27 10.87
N GLY A 217 -7.61 -7.21 11.48
CA GLY A 217 -9.03 -7.02 11.74
C GLY A 217 -9.67 -6.16 10.65
N ARG A 218 -10.83 -6.57 10.15
CA ARG A 218 -11.65 -5.80 9.23
C ARG A 218 -13.05 -5.68 9.79
N LEU A 219 -13.52 -4.44 9.91
CA LEU A 219 -14.93 -4.11 10.18
C LEU A 219 -15.51 -3.50 8.92
N PHE A 220 -16.65 -3.98 8.47
CA PHE A 220 -17.30 -3.44 7.29
C PHE A 220 -18.80 -3.34 7.46
N TYR A 221 -19.40 -2.44 6.69
CA TYR A 221 -20.82 -2.32 6.49
C TYR A 221 -21.09 -2.33 4.99
N SER A 222 -21.98 -3.21 4.53
CA SER A 222 -22.41 -3.28 3.14
C SER A 222 -23.91 -3.10 3.03
N TYR A 223 -24.31 -2.34 2.01
CA TYR A 223 -25.68 -2.23 1.57
C TYR A 223 -25.78 -2.66 0.11
N GLU A 224 -26.73 -3.50 -0.18
CA GLU A 224 -26.98 -4.02 -1.51
C GLU A 224 -28.47 -3.95 -1.78
N ASP A 225 -28.83 -3.42 -2.94
CA ASP A 225 -30.18 -3.41 -3.50
C ASP A 225 -30.21 -4.37 -4.69
N VAL A 226 -31.16 -5.27 -4.69
CA VAL A 226 -31.33 -6.30 -5.73
C VAL A 226 -32.64 -6.08 -6.42
N LEU A 227 -32.59 -5.77 -7.70
CA LEU A 227 -33.73 -5.54 -8.55
C LEU A 227 -33.85 -6.70 -9.54
N ILE A 228 -35.05 -7.32 -9.58
CA ILE A 228 -35.37 -8.33 -10.55
C ILE A 228 -36.11 -7.65 -11.71
N ASP A 229 -35.56 -7.80 -12.90
CA ASP A 229 -36.07 -7.19 -14.13
C ASP A 229 -36.31 -8.26 -15.20
N ASP A 230 -37.07 -7.91 -16.23
CA ASP A 230 -37.39 -8.77 -17.40
C ASP A 230 -37.92 -10.17 -17.02
N VAL A 231 -38.91 -10.21 -16.10
CA VAL A 231 -39.50 -11.48 -15.64
C VAL A 231 -40.24 -12.16 -16.76
N SER A 232 -39.81 -13.36 -17.15
CA SER A 232 -40.41 -14.18 -18.19
C SER A 232 -41.85 -14.54 -17.85
N LEU A 233 -42.73 -14.57 -18.86
CA LEU A 233 -44.13 -15.03 -18.72
C LEU A 233 -44.22 -16.50 -18.27
N ILE A 234 -43.17 -17.28 -18.43
CA ILE A 234 -43.09 -18.70 -18.03
C ILE A 234 -42.59 -18.85 -16.58
N ALA A 235 -42.22 -17.74 -15.93
CA ALA A 235 -41.71 -17.78 -14.56
C ALA A 235 -42.78 -18.33 -13.58
N PRO A 236 -42.37 -19.13 -12.59
CA PRO A 236 -43.26 -19.60 -11.52
C PRO A 236 -43.91 -18.43 -10.78
N ARG A 237 -45.16 -18.65 -10.30
CA ARG A 237 -45.99 -17.58 -9.68
C ARG A 237 -45.30 -16.88 -8.47
N PHE A 238 -44.36 -17.53 -7.80
CA PHE A 238 -43.65 -16.95 -6.66
C PHE A 238 -42.48 -15.98 -7.06
N ILE A 239 -42.18 -15.91 -8.36
CA ILE A 239 -41.19 -14.96 -8.92
C ILE A 239 -41.92 -13.76 -9.57
N ARG A 240 -43.18 -13.92 -9.98
CA ARG A 240 -44.03 -12.86 -10.51
C ARG A 240 -44.66 -12.07 -9.37
#